data_af6844de782bee16c7e308bf97c136c0
#
_entry.id   af6844de782bee16c7e308bf97c136c0
#
_cell.length_a   1.000
_cell.length_b   1.000
_cell.length_c   1.000
_cell.angle_alpha   90.00
_cell.angle_beta   90.00
_cell.angle_gamma   90.00
#
_symmetry.space_group_name_H-M   'P 1'
#
loop_
_entity.id
_entity.type
_entity.pdbx_description
1 polymer ?
#
loop_
_entity_poly.entity_id
_entity_poly.type
_entity_poly.pdbx_seq_one_letter_code
_entity_poly.pdbx_strand_id
1 'polypeptide(L)'
;DLNKWTSYQSGSVQLVVGVDIAQDNIENARDGACFRFHENRSRFQRRNPGGKFPEMYFLVGNSALDLASGQASESALTDDSREEYQKLFQVLWGHRVQRDKLTPMYQDMVGKCSDGFDVLSVQFALHYFFRDLESFHGLIQNIIRNTRVNGYFIGTCFDGETLYDRLENVEKGECIYGNVAGSTLWKIRKDFETAKTATGRPVAKSRGFP
;
A
#
# COMPACT_ATOMS: atom_id res chain seq x y z
N ASP A 1 10.53 0.23 2.83
CA ASP A 1 10.21 0.86 4.13
C ASP A 1 10.32 -0.03 5.37
N LEU A 2 10.57 -1.34 5.22
CA LEU A 2 10.70 -2.27 6.36
C LEU A 2 11.70 -1.80 7.43
N ASN A 3 12.81 -1.18 7.03
CA ASN A 3 13.81 -0.66 7.96
C ASN A 3 13.23 0.38 8.94
N LYS A 4 12.23 1.16 8.54
CA LYS A 4 11.60 2.16 9.40
C LYS A 4 10.88 1.49 10.57
N TRP A 5 10.20 0.39 10.32
CA TRP A 5 9.45 -0.36 11.33
C TRP A 5 10.37 -1.17 12.27
N THR A 6 11.54 -1.59 11.78
CA THR A 6 12.48 -2.40 12.55
C THR A 6 13.51 -1.57 13.33
N SER A 7 13.79 -0.34 12.88
CA SER A 7 14.74 0.57 13.54
C SER A 7 14.11 1.49 14.57
N TYR A 8 12.77 1.59 14.59
CA TYR A 8 12.05 2.36 15.60
C TYR A 8 12.15 1.63 16.95
N GLN A 9 12.50 2.31 18.01
CA GLN A 9 12.79 1.81 19.35
C GLN A 9 12.56 0.30 19.56
N SER A 10 13.62 -0.45 19.79
CA SER A 10 13.61 -1.93 19.87
C SER A 10 12.42 -2.44 20.72
N GLY A 11 11.53 -3.20 20.11
CA GLY A 11 10.39 -3.86 20.77
C GLY A 11 9.09 -3.05 20.83
N SER A 12 9.03 -1.81 20.32
CA SER A 12 7.78 -1.02 20.30
C SER A 12 6.83 -1.48 19.20
N VAL A 13 7.35 -1.89 18.04
CA VAL A 13 6.54 -2.46 16.95
C VAL A 13 6.43 -3.97 17.15
N GLN A 14 5.20 -4.46 17.28
CA GLN A 14 4.93 -5.89 17.52
C GLN A 14 4.49 -6.60 16.24
N LEU A 15 3.65 -5.95 15.44
CA LEU A 15 3.06 -6.50 14.23
C LEU A 15 3.13 -5.48 13.09
N VAL A 16 3.52 -5.93 11.91
CA VAL A 16 3.44 -5.17 10.67
C VAL A 16 2.72 -6.00 9.62
N VAL A 17 1.73 -5.42 8.95
CA VAL A 17 1.09 -6.02 7.78
C VAL A 17 1.32 -5.12 6.59
N GLY A 18 1.93 -5.65 5.54
CA GLY A 18 2.13 -4.98 4.27
C GLY A 18 1.18 -5.54 3.21
N VAL A 19 0.49 -4.66 2.51
CA VAL A 19 -0.38 -5.02 1.38
C VAL A 19 0.07 -4.25 0.14
N ASP A 20 0.28 -4.96 -0.96
CA ASP A 20 0.61 -4.35 -2.25
C ASP A 20 -0.17 -5.06 -3.36
N ILE A 21 -0.67 -4.29 -4.33
CA ILE A 21 -1.40 -4.83 -5.48
C ILE A 21 -0.48 -5.59 -6.44
N ALA A 22 0.80 -5.24 -6.49
CA ALA A 22 1.79 -5.88 -7.34
C ALA A 22 2.42 -7.08 -6.62
N GLN A 23 2.14 -8.28 -7.09
CA GLN A 23 2.68 -9.53 -6.52
C GLN A 23 4.21 -9.53 -6.49
N ASP A 24 4.85 -8.97 -7.52
CA ASP A 24 6.32 -8.86 -7.58
C ASP A 24 6.90 -8.03 -6.42
N ASN A 25 6.21 -6.98 -5.98
CA ASN A 25 6.63 -6.20 -4.81
C ASN A 25 6.62 -7.01 -3.50
N ILE A 26 5.83 -8.06 -3.44
CA ILE A 26 5.74 -8.97 -2.28
C ILE A 26 6.69 -10.15 -2.43
N GLU A 27 6.65 -10.86 -3.55
CA GLU A 27 7.23 -12.20 -3.71
C GLU A 27 8.57 -12.23 -4.46
N ASN A 28 9.01 -11.13 -5.09
CA ASN A 28 10.27 -11.11 -5.83
C ASN A 28 11.42 -11.63 -4.98
N ALA A 29 12.12 -12.66 -5.49
CA ALA A 29 13.19 -13.36 -4.78
C ALA A 29 14.46 -12.52 -4.54
N ARG A 30 14.59 -11.34 -5.15
CA ARG A 30 15.77 -10.46 -5.03
C ARG A 30 15.51 -9.24 -4.15
N ASP A 31 14.28 -8.65 -4.26
CA ASP A 31 13.96 -7.38 -3.63
C ASP A 31 12.50 -7.25 -3.16
N GLY A 32 11.70 -8.31 -3.24
CA GLY A 32 10.35 -8.36 -2.71
C GLY A 32 10.29 -8.17 -1.18
N ALA A 33 9.11 -7.87 -0.66
CA ALA A 33 8.93 -7.63 0.76
C ALA A 33 9.32 -8.85 1.62
N CYS A 34 8.98 -10.06 1.17
CA CYS A 34 9.35 -11.31 1.85
C CYS A 34 10.87 -11.49 1.90
N PHE A 35 11.58 -11.26 0.79
CA PHE A 35 13.04 -11.33 0.75
C PHE A 35 13.68 -10.31 1.71
N ARG A 36 13.26 -9.04 1.63
CA ARG A 36 13.76 -7.98 2.52
C ARG A 36 13.48 -8.25 4.00
N PHE A 37 12.34 -8.89 4.31
CA PHE A 37 12.03 -9.31 5.67
C PHE A 37 13.07 -10.30 6.21
N HIS A 38 13.39 -11.35 5.46
CA HIS A 38 14.38 -12.35 5.86
C HIS A 38 15.78 -11.74 6.07
N GLU A 39 16.21 -10.86 5.16
CA GLU A 39 17.45 -10.11 5.27
C GLU A 39 17.50 -9.25 6.52
N ASN A 40 16.44 -8.45 6.77
CA ASN A 40 16.38 -7.56 7.92
C ASN A 40 16.31 -8.32 9.24
N ARG A 41 15.54 -9.41 9.31
CA ARG A 41 15.47 -10.29 10.48
C ARG A 41 16.83 -10.88 10.81
N SER A 42 17.53 -11.40 9.81
CA SER A 42 18.87 -11.98 9.96
C SER A 42 19.89 -10.94 10.45
N ARG A 43 19.85 -9.71 9.92
CA ARG A 43 20.72 -8.61 10.36
C ARG A 43 20.39 -8.17 11.79
N PHE A 44 19.10 -8.07 12.12
CA PHE A 44 18.64 -7.69 13.47
C PHE A 44 19.11 -8.71 14.51
N GLN A 45 18.90 -10.00 14.28
CA GLN A 45 19.28 -11.08 15.19
C GLN A 45 20.79 -11.11 15.47
N ARG A 46 21.61 -10.84 14.44
CA ARG A 46 23.07 -10.73 14.61
C ARG A 46 23.48 -9.55 15.49
N ARG A 47 22.78 -8.42 15.38
CA ARG A 47 23.09 -7.20 16.13
C ARG A 47 22.47 -7.18 17.54
N ASN A 48 21.37 -7.88 17.73
CA ASN A 48 20.58 -7.90 18.96
C ASN A 48 20.24 -9.35 19.35
N PRO A 49 21.23 -10.11 19.87
CA PRO A 49 20.97 -11.47 20.36
C PRO A 49 19.87 -11.46 21.43
N GLY A 50 18.78 -12.21 21.22
CA GLY A 50 17.63 -12.25 22.12
C GLY A 50 16.64 -11.09 21.99
N GLY A 51 16.89 -10.11 21.13
CA GLY A 51 15.94 -9.03 20.82
C GLY A 51 14.69 -9.57 20.08
N LYS A 52 13.54 -8.98 20.38
CA LYS A 52 12.29 -9.31 19.68
C LYS A 52 12.22 -8.54 18.38
N PHE A 53 12.14 -9.28 17.26
CA PHE A 53 11.86 -8.73 15.94
C PHE A 53 10.33 -8.74 15.72
N PRO A 54 9.74 -7.68 15.14
CA PRO A 54 8.31 -7.64 14.91
C PRO A 54 7.84 -8.79 14.01
N GLU A 55 6.65 -9.28 14.28
CA GLU A 55 5.95 -10.17 13.38
C GLU A 55 5.54 -9.41 12.12
N MET A 56 5.72 -10.02 10.95
CA MET A 56 5.38 -9.34 9.70
C MET A 56 4.69 -10.28 8.74
N TYR A 57 3.61 -9.79 8.13
CA TYR A 57 2.85 -10.47 7.09
C TYR A 57 2.81 -9.59 5.84
N PHE A 58 2.99 -10.20 4.68
CA PHE A 58 2.94 -9.51 3.40
C PHE A 58 1.93 -10.19 2.51
N LEU A 59 1.01 -9.41 1.95
CA LEU A 59 -0.14 -9.90 1.23
C LEU A 59 -0.25 -9.20 -0.12
N VAL A 60 -0.52 -9.96 -1.16
CA VAL A 60 -0.91 -9.39 -2.45
C VAL A 60 -2.37 -9.01 -2.36
N GLY A 61 -2.67 -7.74 -2.57
CA GLY A 61 -4.04 -7.28 -2.45
C GLY A 61 -4.27 -5.84 -2.89
N ASN A 62 -5.46 -5.60 -3.40
CA ASN A 62 -5.96 -4.28 -3.74
C ASN A 62 -6.58 -3.62 -2.50
N SER A 63 -5.89 -2.63 -1.94
CA SER A 63 -6.36 -1.91 -0.75
C SER A 63 -7.57 -0.99 -1.00
N ALA A 64 -8.10 -0.93 -2.24
CA ALA A 64 -9.40 -0.35 -2.52
C ALA A 64 -10.58 -1.33 -2.25
N LEU A 65 -10.27 -2.61 -1.99
CA LEU A 65 -11.26 -3.64 -1.69
C LEU A 65 -11.20 -4.05 -0.22
N ASP A 66 -12.23 -4.73 0.28
CA ASP A 66 -12.30 -5.12 1.70
C ASP A 66 -11.20 -6.13 2.05
N LEU A 67 -10.30 -5.70 2.93
CA LEU A 67 -9.19 -6.53 3.41
C LEU A 67 -9.70 -7.69 4.27
N ALA A 68 -10.61 -7.44 5.19
CA ALA A 68 -11.06 -8.43 6.16
C ALA A 68 -11.79 -9.63 5.52
N SER A 69 -12.59 -9.39 4.48
CA SER A 69 -13.28 -10.46 3.75
C SER A 69 -12.38 -11.25 2.80
N GLY A 70 -11.21 -10.69 2.48
CA GLY A 70 -10.29 -11.25 1.51
C GLY A 70 -10.58 -10.86 0.05
N GLN A 71 -11.56 -9.98 -0.22
CA GLN A 71 -11.80 -9.47 -1.58
C GLN A 71 -10.56 -8.80 -2.16
N ALA A 72 -9.73 -8.20 -1.32
CA ALA A 72 -8.48 -7.59 -1.74
C ALA A 72 -7.58 -8.54 -2.57
N SER A 73 -7.67 -9.86 -2.38
CA SER A 73 -6.87 -10.87 -3.09
C SER A 73 -7.18 -11.00 -4.59
N GLU A 74 -8.26 -10.37 -5.09
CA GLU A 74 -8.62 -10.39 -6.51
C GLU A 74 -7.51 -9.88 -7.44
N SER A 75 -6.55 -9.12 -6.91
CA SER A 75 -5.38 -8.64 -7.65
C SER A 75 -4.27 -9.68 -7.84
N ALA A 76 -4.33 -10.85 -7.17
CA ALA A 76 -3.33 -11.89 -7.34
C ALA A 76 -3.35 -12.47 -8.77
N LEU A 77 -2.17 -12.82 -9.29
CA LEU A 77 -1.97 -13.18 -10.69
C LEU A 77 -2.57 -14.53 -11.09
N THR A 78 -2.64 -15.48 -10.15
CA THR A 78 -3.17 -16.82 -10.40
C THR A 78 -4.32 -17.13 -9.46
N ASP A 79 -5.20 -18.08 -9.84
CA ASP A 79 -6.33 -18.49 -9.01
C ASP A 79 -5.84 -19.14 -7.69
N ASP A 80 -4.80 -19.97 -7.75
CA ASP A 80 -4.21 -20.59 -6.56
C ASP A 80 -3.67 -19.53 -5.59
N SER A 81 -2.92 -18.56 -6.09
CA SER A 81 -2.42 -17.43 -5.28
C SER A 81 -3.57 -16.61 -4.70
N ARG A 82 -4.64 -16.40 -5.48
CA ARG A 82 -5.82 -15.67 -5.03
C ARG A 82 -6.50 -16.35 -3.86
N GLU A 83 -6.74 -17.66 -3.95
CA GLU A 83 -7.35 -18.43 -2.87
C GLU A 83 -6.48 -18.43 -1.61
N GLU A 84 -5.17 -18.57 -1.77
CA GLU A 84 -4.22 -18.51 -0.65
C GLU A 84 -4.23 -17.15 0.04
N TYR A 85 -4.12 -16.04 -0.70
CA TYR A 85 -4.18 -14.70 -0.13
C TYR A 85 -5.55 -14.39 0.45
N GLN A 86 -6.64 -14.80 -0.18
CA GLN A 86 -7.98 -14.66 0.39
C GLN A 86 -8.07 -15.31 1.76
N LYS A 87 -7.58 -16.54 1.88
CA LYS A 87 -7.53 -17.26 3.15
C LYS A 87 -6.65 -16.54 4.19
N LEU A 88 -5.49 -16.03 3.78
CA LEU A 88 -4.59 -15.28 4.66
C LEU A 88 -5.25 -14.00 5.19
N PHE A 89 -5.92 -13.22 4.34
CA PHE A 89 -6.69 -12.06 4.77
C PHE A 89 -7.76 -12.46 5.79
N GLN A 90 -8.60 -13.45 5.47
CA GLN A 90 -9.67 -13.91 6.36
C GLN A 90 -9.12 -14.39 7.71
N VAL A 91 -8.03 -15.14 7.71
CA VAL A 91 -7.39 -15.64 8.93
C VAL A 91 -6.85 -14.49 9.78
N LEU A 92 -6.09 -13.57 9.21
CA LEU A 92 -5.49 -12.45 9.94
C LEU A 92 -6.54 -11.53 10.57
N TRP A 93 -7.65 -11.30 9.87
CA TRP A 93 -8.76 -10.49 10.39
C TRP A 93 -9.79 -11.29 11.20
N GLY A 94 -9.66 -12.62 11.25
CA GLY A 94 -10.62 -13.49 11.95
C GLY A 94 -12.00 -13.54 11.28
N HIS A 95 -12.09 -13.22 9.98
CA HIS A 95 -13.35 -13.14 9.27
C HIS A 95 -13.85 -14.52 8.81
N ARG A 96 -15.00 -14.98 9.34
CA ARG A 96 -15.65 -16.26 8.98
C ARG A 96 -14.76 -17.49 9.08
N VAL A 97 -13.81 -17.50 10.01
CA VAL A 97 -12.82 -18.56 10.16
C VAL A 97 -13.24 -19.54 11.26
N GLN A 98 -13.17 -20.84 10.96
CA GLN A 98 -13.32 -21.91 11.96
C GLN A 98 -11.92 -22.36 12.39
N ARG A 99 -11.45 -21.89 13.54
CA ARG A 99 -10.07 -22.06 14.03
C ARG A 99 -9.66 -23.53 14.14
N ASP A 100 -10.59 -24.39 14.56
CA ASP A 100 -10.40 -25.83 14.73
C ASP A 100 -10.14 -26.60 13.42
N LYS A 101 -10.54 -26.01 12.29
CA LYS A 101 -10.32 -26.58 10.95
C LYS A 101 -9.03 -26.10 10.27
N LEU A 102 -8.29 -25.23 10.92
CA LEU A 102 -7.05 -24.67 10.37
C LEU A 102 -5.84 -25.50 10.77
N THR A 103 -4.78 -25.45 9.95
CA THR A 103 -3.47 -25.96 10.35
C THR A 103 -2.90 -25.15 11.53
N PRO A 104 -2.02 -25.71 12.37
CA PRO A 104 -1.45 -25.01 13.52
C PRO A 104 -0.89 -23.64 13.18
N MET A 105 -0.17 -23.52 12.04
CA MET A 105 0.37 -22.25 11.58
C MET A 105 -0.71 -21.16 11.40
N TYR A 106 -1.82 -21.50 10.75
CA TYR A 106 -2.92 -20.55 10.57
C TYR A 106 -3.67 -20.27 11.89
N GLN A 107 -3.77 -21.24 12.79
CA GLN A 107 -4.41 -21.05 14.09
C GLN A 107 -3.75 -19.94 14.91
N ASP A 108 -2.41 -19.84 14.84
CA ASP A 108 -1.63 -18.80 15.53
C ASP A 108 -1.80 -17.39 14.90
N MET A 109 -2.27 -17.35 13.66
CA MET A 109 -2.49 -16.09 12.93
C MET A 109 -3.90 -15.53 13.11
N VAL A 110 -4.87 -16.34 13.56
CA VAL A 110 -6.28 -15.95 13.60
C VAL A 110 -6.50 -14.71 14.43
N GLY A 111 -7.07 -13.69 13.79
CA GLY A 111 -7.52 -12.45 14.44
C GLY A 111 -6.42 -11.49 14.86
N LYS A 112 -5.17 -11.68 14.43
CA LYS A 112 -4.07 -10.74 14.78
C LYS A 112 -4.32 -9.30 14.32
N CYS A 113 -5.16 -9.12 13.31
CA CYS A 113 -5.53 -7.81 12.77
C CYS A 113 -6.93 -7.33 13.19
N SER A 114 -7.67 -8.14 13.99
CA SER A 114 -9.07 -7.84 14.33
C SER A 114 -9.27 -6.55 15.10
N ASP A 115 -8.32 -6.18 15.94
CA ASP A 115 -8.39 -4.97 16.78
C ASP A 115 -7.92 -3.70 16.06
N GLY A 116 -7.53 -3.81 14.79
CA GLY A 116 -6.95 -2.73 14.01
C GLY A 116 -5.51 -2.41 14.40
N PHE A 117 -4.98 -1.31 13.85
CA PHE A 117 -3.58 -0.89 13.97
C PHE A 117 -3.46 0.49 14.61
N ASP A 118 -2.38 0.70 15.35
CA ASP A 118 -2.07 2.02 15.93
C ASP A 118 -1.65 3.01 14.84
N VAL A 119 -1.05 2.52 13.75
CA VAL A 119 -0.65 3.33 12.59
C VAL A 119 -0.98 2.61 11.29
N LEU A 120 -1.74 3.28 10.44
CA LEU A 120 -1.96 2.88 9.06
C LEU A 120 -1.17 3.83 8.15
N SER A 121 -0.35 3.28 7.26
CA SER A 121 0.59 4.05 6.44
C SER A 121 0.42 3.74 4.96
N VAL A 122 0.18 4.79 4.15
CA VAL A 122 0.12 4.71 2.67
C VAL A 122 1.16 5.66 2.09
N GLN A 123 2.30 5.11 1.65
CA GLN A 123 3.43 5.90 1.19
C GLN A 123 3.56 5.83 -0.33
N PHE A 124 3.47 6.99 -1.01
CA PHE A 124 3.56 7.13 -2.46
C PHE A 124 2.57 6.25 -3.25
N ALA A 125 1.47 5.85 -2.62
CA ALA A 125 0.41 5.06 -3.25
C ALA A 125 -0.98 5.70 -3.11
N LEU A 126 -1.10 6.75 -2.27
CA LEU A 126 -2.39 7.39 -1.99
C LEU A 126 -3.06 7.94 -3.26
N HIS A 127 -2.28 8.45 -4.21
CA HIS A 127 -2.80 9.03 -5.45
C HIS A 127 -3.50 8.01 -6.37
N TYR A 128 -3.21 6.71 -6.27
CA TYR A 128 -3.90 5.68 -7.06
C TYR A 128 -5.38 5.53 -6.68
N PHE A 129 -5.75 5.87 -5.47
CA PHE A 129 -7.12 5.78 -4.98
C PHE A 129 -8.01 6.94 -5.42
N PHE A 130 -7.43 7.99 -5.97
CA PHE A 130 -8.18 9.10 -6.58
C PHE A 130 -8.57 8.84 -8.04
N ARG A 131 -8.33 7.63 -8.55
CA ARG A 131 -8.71 7.23 -9.92
C ARG A 131 -10.22 7.29 -10.14
N ASP A 132 -10.98 6.80 -9.18
CA ASP A 132 -12.45 6.77 -9.18
C ASP A 132 -13.00 6.79 -7.75
N LEU A 133 -14.28 7.10 -7.63
CA LEU A 133 -14.94 7.24 -6.33
C LEU A 133 -15.01 5.91 -5.56
N GLU A 134 -15.14 4.79 -6.27
CA GLU A 134 -15.21 3.45 -5.67
C GLU A 134 -13.87 3.09 -4.99
N SER A 135 -12.75 3.29 -5.68
CA SER A 135 -11.41 3.08 -5.13
C SER A 135 -11.14 3.96 -3.91
N PHE A 136 -11.54 5.24 -3.99
CA PHE A 136 -11.39 6.17 -2.86
C PHE A 136 -12.23 5.74 -1.67
N HIS A 137 -13.50 5.37 -1.91
CA HIS A 137 -14.42 4.90 -0.86
C HIS A 137 -13.90 3.64 -0.18
N GLY A 138 -13.38 2.67 -0.97
CA GLY A 138 -12.79 1.44 -0.45
C GLY A 138 -11.58 1.72 0.45
N LEU A 139 -10.68 2.62 0.04
CA LEU A 139 -9.58 3.06 0.90
C LEU A 139 -10.08 3.65 2.22
N ILE A 140 -11.03 4.58 2.17
CA ILE A 140 -11.58 5.21 3.38
C ILE A 140 -12.21 4.17 4.31
N GLN A 141 -12.96 3.21 3.76
CA GLN A 141 -13.53 2.11 4.55
C GLN A 141 -12.44 1.26 5.23
N ASN A 142 -11.36 0.94 4.51
CA ASN A 142 -10.24 0.21 5.09
C ASN A 142 -9.51 1.03 6.17
N ILE A 143 -9.34 2.34 5.98
CA ILE A 143 -8.76 3.22 7.01
C ILE A 143 -9.64 3.19 8.28
N ILE A 144 -10.94 3.41 8.14
CA ILE A 144 -11.87 3.46 9.28
C ILE A 144 -11.90 2.12 10.04
N ARG A 145 -11.96 0.99 9.31
CA ARG A 145 -12.09 -0.34 9.92
C ARG A 145 -10.79 -0.84 10.54
N ASN A 146 -9.66 -0.42 10.00
CA ASN A 146 -8.35 -0.97 10.39
C ASN A 146 -7.51 -0.02 11.25
N THR A 147 -7.97 1.18 11.54
CA THR A 147 -7.31 2.08 12.48
C THR A 147 -7.99 2.01 13.84
N ARG A 148 -7.23 1.77 14.90
CA ARG A 148 -7.72 1.79 16.28
C ARG A 148 -8.22 3.18 16.66
N VAL A 149 -9.10 3.24 17.66
CA VAL A 149 -9.44 4.51 18.31
C VAL A 149 -8.15 5.15 18.85
N ASN A 150 -7.94 6.43 18.53
CA ASN A 150 -6.69 7.18 18.79
C ASN A 150 -5.47 6.69 17.98
N GLY A 151 -5.66 5.86 16.96
CA GLY A 151 -4.62 5.52 15.99
C GLY A 151 -4.43 6.61 14.94
N TYR A 152 -3.41 6.45 14.11
CA TYR A 152 -3.03 7.45 13.11
C TYR A 152 -3.09 6.87 11.70
N PHE A 153 -3.61 7.66 10.78
CA PHE A 153 -3.40 7.46 9.35
C PHE A 153 -2.31 8.44 8.88
N ILE A 154 -1.28 7.90 8.22
CA ILE A 154 -0.21 8.70 7.62
C ILE A 154 -0.06 8.33 6.15
N GLY A 155 0.14 9.32 5.30
CA GLY A 155 0.27 9.09 3.88
C GLY A 155 1.11 10.14 3.20
N THR A 156 1.70 9.75 2.06
CA THR A 156 2.37 10.65 1.14
C THR A 156 1.84 10.42 -0.27
N CYS A 157 1.67 11.50 -1.00
CA CYS A 157 1.28 11.47 -2.41
C CYS A 157 2.00 12.59 -3.17
N PHE A 158 1.88 12.56 -4.47
CA PHE A 158 2.28 13.70 -5.29
C PHE A 158 1.32 14.87 -5.07
N ASP A 159 1.86 16.07 -5.10
CA ASP A 159 1.07 17.29 -5.15
C ASP A 159 0.44 17.43 -6.55
N GLY A 160 -0.84 17.10 -6.62
CA GLY A 160 -1.60 17.11 -7.88
C GLY A 160 -1.73 18.49 -8.50
N GLU A 161 -1.81 19.54 -7.68
CA GLU A 161 -1.90 20.91 -8.16
C GLU A 161 -0.59 21.34 -8.83
N THR A 162 0.54 21.13 -8.16
CA THR A 162 1.87 21.39 -8.73
C THR A 162 2.12 20.60 -10.02
N LEU A 163 1.68 19.33 -10.06
CA LEU A 163 1.83 18.50 -11.27
C LEU A 163 0.95 19.00 -12.41
N TYR A 164 -0.30 19.35 -12.12
CA TYR A 164 -1.22 19.87 -13.12
C TYR A 164 -0.68 21.17 -13.75
N ASP A 165 -0.21 22.12 -12.94
CA ASP A 165 0.33 23.38 -13.41
C ASP A 165 1.54 23.18 -14.33
N ARG A 166 2.41 22.23 -14.01
CA ARG A 166 3.57 21.89 -14.85
C ARG A 166 3.19 21.23 -16.17
N LEU A 167 2.07 20.50 -16.20
CA LEU A 167 1.59 19.75 -17.36
C LEU A 167 0.54 20.51 -18.17
N GLU A 168 0.02 21.62 -17.69
CA GLU A 168 -1.08 22.36 -18.33
C GLU A 168 -0.80 22.68 -19.80
N ASN A 169 0.41 23.17 -20.11
CA ASN A 169 0.85 23.55 -21.44
C ASN A 169 1.64 22.47 -22.21
N VAL A 170 1.70 21.25 -21.66
CA VAL A 170 2.32 20.09 -22.32
C VAL A 170 1.25 19.38 -23.14
N GLU A 171 1.58 18.88 -24.32
CA GLU A 171 0.63 18.11 -25.14
C GLU A 171 0.43 16.70 -24.54
N LYS A 172 -0.76 16.13 -24.75
CA LYS A 172 -1.04 14.76 -24.33
C LYS A 172 -0.07 13.77 -25.00
N GLY A 173 0.50 12.88 -24.20
CA GLY A 173 1.53 11.93 -24.63
C GLY A 173 2.98 12.46 -24.47
N GLU A 174 3.18 13.74 -24.35
CA GLU A 174 4.50 14.34 -24.10
C GLU A 174 4.94 14.24 -22.64
N CYS A 175 6.22 14.49 -22.42
CA CYS A 175 6.85 14.29 -21.11
C CYS A 175 7.58 15.53 -20.63
N ILE A 176 7.54 15.75 -19.33
CA ILE A 176 8.47 16.64 -18.63
C ILE A 176 9.52 15.81 -17.88
N TYR A 177 10.70 16.38 -17.69
CA TYR A 177 11.84 15.69 -17.10
C TYR A 177 12.44 16.52 -15.97
N GLY A 178 12.85 15.84 -14.89
CA GLY A 178 13.68 16.43 -13.86
C GLY A 178 15.11 15.93 -13.97
N ASN A 179 16.04 16.85 -14.17
CA ASN A 179 17.46 16.54 -14.33
C ASN A 179 18.26 17.08 -13.15
N VAL A 180 19.23 16.28 -12.67
CA VAL A 180 20.22 16.71 -11.68
C VAL A 180 21.60 16.30 -12.18
N ALA A 181 22.54 17.21 -12.18
CA ALA A 181 23.91 16.98 -12.62
C ALA A 181 24.01 16.27 -14.00
N GLY A 182 23.13 16.62 -14.95
CA GLY A 182 23.11 16.04 -16.30
C GLY A 182 22.43 14.69 -16.43
N SER A 183 21.94 14.10 -15.35
CA SER A 183 21.20 12.82 -15.36
C SER A 183 19.72 13.06 -15.13
N THR A 184 18.86 12.36 -15.90
CA THR A 184 17.41 12.40 -15.69
C THR A 184 17.05 11.57 -14.46
N LEU A 185 16.52 12.22 -13.43
CA LEU A 185 16.05 11.57 -12.20
C LEU A 185 14.63 11.08 -12.32
N TRP A 186 13.76 11.82 -13.01
CA TRP A 186 12.36 11.46 -13.18
C TRP A 186 11.82 11.96 -14.52
N LYS A 187 10.77 11.28 -14.95
CA LYS A 187 10.01 11.58 -16.16
C LYS A 187 8.53 11.47 -15.84
N ILE A 188 7.75 12.47 -16.19
CA ILE A 188 6.29 12.46 -16.05
C ILE A 188 5.68 12.67 -17.42
N ARG A 189 4.81 11.73 -17.84
CA ARG A 189 4.05 11.82 -19.09
C ARG A 189 2.65 12.34 -18.80
N LYS A 190 2.16 13.26 -19.63
CA LYS A 190 0.78 13.72 -19.59
C LYS A 190 -0.12 12.75 -20.33
N ASP A 191 -1.05 12.12 -19.63
CA ASP A 191 -2.02 11.17 -20.21
C ASP A 191 -3.46 11.70 -20.22
N PHE A 192 -3.69 12.96 -19.85
CA PHE A 192 -5.00 13.59 -19.83
C PHE A 192 -5.10 14.76 -20.82
N GLU A 193 -6.34 15.08 -21.25
CA GLU A 193 -6.62 16.29 -22.02
C GLU A 193 -6.81 17.47 -21.07
N THR A 194 -6.14 18.59 -21.35
CA THR A 194 -6.47 19.85 -20.67
C THR A 194 -7.75 20.40 -21.28
N ALA A 195 -8.81 20.53 -20.49
CA ALA A 195 -10.04 21.15 -20.94
C ALA A 195 -9.76 22.60 -21.34
N LYS A 196 -10.06 22.93 -22.60
CA LYS A 196 -9.90 24.29 -23.15
C LYS A 196 -11.26 24.96 -23.24
N THR A 197 -11.32 26.26 -22.94
CA THR A 197 -12.51 27.10 -23.21
C THR A 197 -12.71 27.20 -24.73
N ALA A 198 -13.89 27.65 -25.16
CA ALA A 198 -14.18 27.92 -26.57
C ALA A 198 -13.18 28.92 -27.21
N THR A 199 -12.45 29.68 -26.40
CA THR A 199 -11.39 30.62 -26.83
C THR A 199 -10.00 30.01 -26.79
N GLY A 200 -9.89 28.69 -26.55
CA GLY A 200 -8.61 27.96 -26.50
C GLY A 200 -7.80 28.15 -25.22
N ARG A 201 -8.34 28.86 -24.23
CA ARG A 201 -7.68 28.99 -22.91
C ARG A 201 -7.98 27.78 -22.02
N PRO A 202 -7.06 27.36 -21.15
CA PRO A 202 -7.34 26.33 -20.14
C PRO A 202 -8.56 26.71 -19.31
N VAL A 203 -9.43 25.72 -19.02
CA VAL A 203 -10.55 25.94 -18.11
C VAL A 203 -9.97 26.14 -16.71
N ALA A 204 -10.39 27.24 -16.04
CA ALA A 204 -9.97 27.48 -14.67
C ALA A 204 -10.30 26.27 -13.79
N LYS A 205 -9.33 25.86 -12.94
CA LYS A 205 -9.45 24.72 -12.03
C LYS A 205 -10.77 24.82 -11.26
N SER A 206 -11.69 23.88 -11.47
CA SER A 206 -12.73 23.64 -10.48
C SER A 206 -12.04 23.00 -9.27
N ARG A 207 -12.12 23.62 -8.10
CA ARG A 207 -11.69 23.03 -6.82
C ARG A 207 -12.71 21.96 -6.41
N GLY A 208 -12.87 20.94 -7.20
CA GLY A 208 -13.76 19.83 -6.95
C GLY A 208 -13.30 18.60 -7.71
N PHE A 209 -13.54 17.44 -7.12
CA PHE A 209 -13.41 16.17 -7.83
C PHE A 209 -14.18 16.24 -9.16
N PRO A 210 -13.67 15.59 -10.23
CA PRO A 210 -14.42 15.46 -11.46
C PRO A 210 -15.71 14.71 -11.24
#